data_c9d3c04efc69744bff05c4d3323afb00
#
_entry.id   c9d3c04efc69744bff05c4d3323afb00
#
_cell.length_a   1.000
_cell.length_b   1.000
_cell.length_c   1.000
_cell.angle_alpha   90.00
_cell.angle_beta   90.00
_cell.angle_gamma   90.00
#
_symmetry.space_group_name_H-M   'P 1'
#
loop_
_entity.id
_entity.type
_entity.pdbx_description
1 polymer ?
#
loop_
_entity_poly.entity_id
_entity_poly.type
_entity_poly.pdbx_seq_one_letter_code
_entity_poly.pdbx_strand_id
1 'polypeptide(L)'
;EEERAAAREAAIGHAVARLMLHRFAEAPQAGVIVASVEGRAAQLGLDLAYESTDYTTGNLENDARALGNHLAEQMIAFGLQDGSNEQIGYQNAYYNPMNWNLVMAEPGNPNMFFPNRWQPLQLTEFIDQGGNPSTEIAPEFLSPEWGNVTPFALHPEDMATYERLGGLYKVYHDPGVPAQIDPSVETTEETSDYKW
;
A
#
# COMPACT_ATOMS: atom_id res chain seq x y z
N GLU A 1 -17.34 24.39 24.72
CA GLU A 1 -17.21 23.97 23.28
C GLU A 1 -15.79 24.18 22.76
N GLU A 2 -15.16 25.31 23.07
CA GLU A 2 -13.80 25.67 22.65
C GLU A 2 -12.75 24.70 23.18
N GLU A 3 -12.80 24.30 24.44
CA GLU A 3 -11.90 23.31 25.04
C GLU A 3 -12.05 21.92 24.36
N ARG A 4 -13.25 21.52 23.98
CA ARG A 4 -13.47 20.26 23.27
C ARG A 4 -12.95 20.29 21.84
N ALA A 5 -13.02 21.45 21.19
CA ALA A 5 -12.45 21.64 19.86
C ALA A 5 -10.92 21.52 19.92
N ALA A 6 -10.28 22.22 20.86
CA ALA A 6 -8.83 22.15 21.08
C ALA A 6 -8.36 20.73 21.44
N ALA A 7 -9.09 20.02 22.30
CA ALA A 7 -8.79 18.63 22.63
C ALA A 7 -8.87 17.70 21.39
N ARG A 8 -9.88 17.90 20.54
CA ARG A 8 -10.02 17.13 19.29
C ARG A 8 -8.86 17.40 18.33
N GLU A 9 -8.48 18.66 18.17
CA GLU A 9 -7.35 19.05 17.33
C GLU A 9 -6.04 18.44 17.85
N ALA A 10 -5.81 18.44 19.16
CA ALA A 10 -4.65 17.82 19.76
C ALA A 10 -4.63 16.29 19.52
N ALA A 11 -5.76 15.59 19.71
CA ALA A 11 -5.85 14.16 19.45
C ALA A 11 -5.57 13.82 17.99
N ILE A 12 -6.17 14.55 17.04
CA ILE A 12 -5.94 14.37 15.60
C ILE A 12 -4.46 14.65 15.27
N GLY A 13 -3.91 15.74 15.78
CA GLY A 13 -2.54 16.13 15.53
C GLY A 13 -1.53 15.08 16.00
N HIS A 14 -1.68 14.55 17.22
CA HIS A 14 -0.84 13.48 17.74
C HIS A 14 -0.99 12.19 16.91
N ALA A 15 -2.21 11.78 16.58
CA ALA A 15 -2.45 10.59 15.78
C ALA A 15 -1.78 10.69 14.40
N VAL A 16 -2.00 11.80 13.69
CA VAL A 16 -1.42 12.01 12.36
C VAL A 16 0.10 12.07 12.40
N ALA A 17 0.69 12.79 13.36
CA ALA A 17 2.13 12.89 13.49
C ALA A 17 2.76 11.51 13.74
N ARG A 18 2.20 10.70 14.65
CA ARG A 18 2.69 9.33 14.93
C ARG A 18 2.60 8.42 13.69
N LEU A 19 1.48 8.46 12.98
CA LEU A 19 1.30 7.69 11.75
C LEU A 19 2.29 8.09 10.67
N MET A 20 2.53 9.40 10.49
CA MET A 20 3.51 9.89 9.52
C MET A 20 4.93 9.46 9.89
N LEU A 21 5.32 9.60 11.16
CA LEU A 21 6.64 9.19 11.64
C LEU A 21 6.86 7.68 11.43
N HIS A 22 5.85 6.85 11.72
CA HIS A 22 5.91 5.41 11.47
C HIS A 22 6.01 5.11 9.96
N ARG A 23 5.09 5.65 9.16
CA ARG A 23 4.95 5.32 7.74
C ARG A 23 6.17 5.68 6.91
N PHE A 24 6.87 6.74 7.29
CA PHE A 24 8.01 7.26 6.53
C PHE A 24 9.37 7.00 7.21
N ALA A 25 9.41 6.16 8.25
CA ALA A 25 10.65 5.85 8.98
C ALA A 25 11.75 5.29 8.07
N GLU A 26 11.38 4.45 7.13
CA GLU A 26 12.29 3.78 6.19
C GLU A 26 12.27 4.38 4.77
N ALA A 27 11.58 5.52 4.59
CA ALA A 27 11.48 6.16 3.28
C ALA A 27 12.81 6.77 2.85
N PRO A 28 13.10 6.86 1.54
CA PRO A 28 14.15 7.71 1.04
C PRO A 28 13.99 9.13 1.59
N GLN A 29 15.06 9.71 2.14
CA GLN A 29 15.03 11.01 2.81
C GLN A 29 14.17 11.06 4.11
N ALA A 30 14.02 9.93 4.82
CA ALA A 30 13.29 9.86 6.08
C ALA A 30 13.64 11.01 7.06
N GLY A 31 14.92 11.35 7.18
CA GLY A 31 15.35 12.46 8.05
C GLY A 31 14.75 13.83 7.69
N VAL A 32 14.54 14.11 6.40
CA VAL A 32 13.88 15.36 5.96
C VAL A 32 12.40 15.33 6.31
N ILE A 33 11.76 14.18 6.12
CA ILE A 33 10.33 14.01 6.43
C ILE A 33 10.10 14.12 7.93
N VAL A 34 10.91 13.43 8.75
CA VAL A 34 10.85 13.49 10.21
C VAL A 34 10.99 14.95 10.68
N ALA A 35 12.04 15.67 10.24
CA ALA A 35 12.24 17.07 10.60
C ALA A 35 11.05 17.95 10.17
N SER A 36 10.42 17.68 9.04
CA SER A 36 9.25 18.42 8.57
C SER A 36 8.02 18.16 9.46
N VAL A 37 7.80 16.90 9.87
CA VAL A 37 6.70 16.52 10.78
C VAL A 37 6.90 17.17 12.14
N GLU A 38 8.11 17.07 12.71
CA GLU A 38 8.45 17.67 14.00
C GLU A 38 8.31 19.20 13.96
N GLY A 39 8.84 19.84 12.91
CA GLY A 39 8.70 21.28 12.72
C GLY A 39 7.24 21.73 12.60
N ARG A 40 6.41 20.96 11.91
CA ARG A 40 4.98 21.26 11.81
C ARG A 40 4.25 21.01 13.12
N ALA A 41 4.57 19.94 13.84
CA ALA A 41 4.03 19.66 15.16
C ALA A 41 4.33 20.80 16.14
N ALA A 42 5.57 21.29 16.17
CA ALA A 42 5.97 22.42 16.99
C ALA A 42 5.19 23.70 16.66
N GLN A 43 4.98 24.01 15.37
CA GLN A 43 4.16 25.15 14.93
C GLN A 43 2.69 25.04 15.39
N LEU A 44 2.19 23.83 15.52
CA LEU A 44 0.82 23.54 15.99
C LEU A 44 0.74 23.39 17.51
N GLY A 45 1.84 23.53 18.24
CA GLY A 45 1.91 23.38 19.69
C GLY A 45 1.76 21.93 20.16
N LEU A 46 2.03 20.94 19.29
CA LEU A 46 1.99 19.53 19.65
C LEU A 46 3.30 19.11 20.30
N ASP A 47 3.23 18.51 21.47
CA ASP A 47 4.37 17.92 22.18
C ASP A 47 4.53 16.44 21.81
N LEU A 48 5.35 16.15 20.81
CA LEU A 48 5.60 14.78 20.36
C LEU A 48 6.44 13.95 21.34
N ALA A 49 7.03 14.56 22.37
CA ALA A 49 7.69 13.84 23.47
C ALA A 49 6.67 13.19 24.43
N TYR A 50 5.41 13.64 24.38
CA TYR A 50 4.33 13.01 25.13
C TYR A 50 3.88 11.71 24.46
N GLU A 51 4.26 10.55 25.01
CA GLU A 51 4.03 9.23 24.42
C GLU A 51 2.96 8.39 25.11
N SER A 52 2.36 8.89 26.21
CA SER A 52 1.32 8.14 26.91
C SER A 52 0.13 7.82 26.01
N THR A 53 -0.42 6.62 26.19
CA THR A 53 -1.65 6.15 25.54
C THR A 53 -2.82 6.01 26.54
N ASP A 54 -2.61 6.37 27.81
CA ASP A 54 -3.67 6.38 28.82
C ASP A 54 -4.50 7.68 28.72
N TYR A 55 -5.66 7.58 28.09
CA TYR A 55 -6.61 8.67 27.87
C TYR A 55 -7.74 8.69 28.91
N THR A 56 -7.53 8.08 30.09
CA THR A 56 -8.55 7.94 31.13
C THR A 56 -8.18 8.65 32.45
N THR A 57 -7.19 9.55 32.40
CA THR A 57 -6.65 10.21 33.60
C THR A 57 -7.58 11.27 34.18
N GLY A 58 -8.54 11.76 33.42
CA GLY A 58 -9.45 12.85 33.76
C GLY A 58 -8.87 14.25 33.50
N ASN A 59 -7.65 14.35 32.96
CA ASN A 59 -7.08 15.59 32.47
C ASN A 59 -7.33 15.70 30.95
N LEU A 60 -8.24 16.58 30.56
CA LEU A 60 -8.71 16.68 29.17
C LEU A 60 -7.57 16.88 28.15
N GLU A 61 -6.57 17.69 28.50
CA GLU A 61 -5.42 17.97 27.60
C GLU A 61 -4.55 16.74 27.42
N ASN A 62 -4.19 16.06 28.50
CA ASN A 62 -3.38 14.85 28.47
C ASN A 62 -4.14 13.69 27.84
N ASP A 63 -5.42 13.54 28.19
CA ASP A 63 -6.27 12.49 27.65
C ASP A 63 -6.47 12.64 26.13
N ALA A 64 -6.56 13.88 25.63
CA ALA A 64 -6.64 14.13 24.18
C ALA A 64 -5.37 13.69 23.45
N ARG A 65 -4.20 14.06 23.96
CA ARG A 65 -2.89 13.66 23.41
C ARG A 65 -2.73 12.13 23.44
N ALA A 66 -3.04 11.53 24.59
CA ALA A 66 -2.98 10.08 24.80
C ALA A 66 -3.93 9.33 23.87
N LEU A 67 -5.13 9.84 23.65
CA LEU A 67 -6.08 9.27 22.69
C LEU A 67 -5.52 9.29 21.27
N GLY A 68 -4.87 10.37 20.86
CA GLY A 68 -4.20 10.47 19.58
C GLY A 68 -3.10 9.41 19.42
N ASN A 69 -2.23 9.27 20.42
CA ASN A 69 -1.19 8.24 20.43
C ASN A 69 -1.78 6.84 20.40
N HIS A 70 -2.82 6.56 21.19
CA HIS A 70 -3.52 5.27 21.23
C HIS A 70 -4.12 4.91 19.86
N LEU A 71 -4.82 5.84 19.22
CA LEU A 71 -5.39 5.61 17.89
C LEU A 71 -4.32 5.30 16.85
N ALA A 72 -3.19 6.01 16.90
CA ALA A 72 -2.06 5.72 16.02
C ALA A 72 -1.49 4.32 16.25
N GLU A 73 -1.29 3.91 17.51
CA GLU A 73 -0.87 2.54 17.83
C GLU A 73 -1.81 1.48 17.27
N GLN A 74 -3.13 1.67 17.43
CA GLN A 74 -4.10 0.71 16.91
C GLN A 74 -4.06 0.62 15.39
N MET A 75 -3.92 1.75 14.70
CA MET A 75 -3.82 1.78 13.24
C MET A 75 -2.52 1.14 12.74
N ILE A 76 -1.40 1.41 13.41
CA ILE A 76 -0.12 0.77 13.09
C ILE A 76 -0.21 -0.75 13.30
N ALA A 77 -0.74 -1.19 14.44
CA ALA A 77 -0.91 -2.60 14.74
C ALA A 77 -1.83 -3.31 13.74
N PHE A 78 -2.87 -2.62 13.24
CA PHE A 78 -3.72 -3.13 12.17
C PHE A 78 -2.93 -3.26 10.87
N GLY A 79 -2.22 -2.21 10.42
CA GLY A 79 -1.44 -2.20 9.18
C GLY A 79 -0.36 -3.28 9.15
N LEU A 80 0.29 -3.54 10.27
CA LEU A 80 1.28 -4.62 10.38
C LEU A 80 0.70 -6.04 10.21
N GLN A 81 -0.63 -6.19 10.23
CA GLN A 81 -1.33 -7.49 10.16
C GLN A 81 -2.39 -7.54 9.05
N ASP A 82 -2.53 -6.50 8.27
CA ASP A 82 -3.58 -6.40 7.26
C ASP A 82 -3.33 -7.23 5.99
N GLY A 83 -2.16 -7.84 5.85
CA GLY A 83 -1.76 -8.61 4.68
C GLY A 83 -0.96 -7.82 3.65
N SER A 84 -0.64 -6.55 3.91
CA SER A 84 0.21 -5.73 3.03
C SER A 84 1.69 -6.07 3.10
N ASN A 85 2.09 -6.93 4.04
CA ASN A 85 3.49 -7.28 4.32
C ASN A 85 4.34 -6.10 4.81
N GLU A 86 3.75 -5.10 5.49
CA GLU A 86 4.45 -3.93 6.00
C GLU A 86 5.63 -4.32 6.89
N GLN A 87 5.49 -5.35 7.74
CA GLN A 87 6.53 -5.84 8.65
C GLN A 87 7.80 -6.33 7.94
N ILE A 88 7.74 -6.61 6.65
CA ILE A 88 8.88 -6.98 5.80
C ILE A 88 9.12 -5.97 4.67
N GLY A 89 8.72 -4.71 4.87
CA GLY A 89 8.93 -3.64 3.91
C GLY A 89 8.10 -3.78 2.62
N TYR A 90 6.91 -4.35 2.71
CA TYR A 90 5.99 -4.58 1.57
C TYR A 90 6.52 -5.54 0.50
N GLN A 91 7.52 -6.34 0.84
CA GLN A 91 8.07 -7.35 -0.06
C GLN A 91 7.07 -8.49 -0.28
N ASN A 92 7.20 -9.15 -1.44
CA ASN A 92 6.42 -10.35 -1.72
C ASN A 92 6.87 -11.49 -0.79
N ALA A 93 5.93 -12.04 0.00
CA ALA A 93 6.21 -13.13 0.93
C ALA A 93 6.09 -14.52 0.27
N TYR A 94 5.20 -14.65 -0.71
CA TYR A 94 4.82 -15.94 -1.31
C TYR A 94 4.96 -15.98 -2.82
N TYR A 95 4.84 -14.84 -3.50
CA TYR A 95 4.83 -14.78 -4.94
C TYR A 95 6.22 -15.01 -5.53
N ASN A 96 6.28 -15.93 -6.50
CA ASN A 96 7.46 -16.14 -7.33
C ASN A 96 7.04 -16.16 -8.80
N PRO A 97 7.78 -15.51 -9.72
CA PRO A 97 7.51 -15.59 -11.15
C PRO A 97 7.59 -17.04 -11.65
N MET A 98 6.64 -17.43 -12.50
CA MET A 98 6.64 -18.76 -13.12
C MET A 98 7.42 -18.78 -14.44
N ASN A 99 7.60 -17.64 -15.06
CA ASN A 99 8.42 -17.49 -16.25
C ASN A 99 9.81 -16.97 -15.87
N TRP A 100 10.82 -17.43 -16.60
CA TRP A 100 12.16 -16.87 -16.48
C TRP A 100 12.23 -15.51 -17.15
N ASN A 101 13.26 -14.73 -16.82
CA ASN A 101 13.42 -13.38 -17.31
C ASN A 101 13.43 -13.32 -18.85
N LEU A 102 12.72 -12.36 -19.41
CA LEU A 102 12.88 -11.99 -20.81
C LEU A 102 14.17 -11.21 -20.99
N VAL A 103 15.12 -11.77 -21.74
CA VAL A 103 16.35 -11.10 -22.10
C VAL A 103 16.11 -10.24 -23.33
N MET A 104 15.99 -8.93 -23.14
CA MET A 104 15.57 -8.01 -24.21
C MET A 104 16.58 -7.92 -25.37
N ALA A 105 17.84 -8.27 -25.14
CA ALA A 105 18.88 -8.26 -26.16
C ALA A 105 18.86 -9.50 -27.09
N GLU A 106 18.07 -10.52 -26.73
CA GLU A 106 17.97 -11.76 -27.51
C GLU A 106 16.71 -11.79 -28.38
N PRO A 107 16.77 -12.33 -29.58
CA PRO A 107 15.60 -12.45 -30.43
C PRO A 107 14.62 -13.51 -29.90
N GLY A 108 13.33 -13.22 -29.98
CA GLY A 108 12.28 -14.13 -29.53
C GLY A 108 12.09 -14.10 -28.00
N ASN A 109 11.37 -15.07 -27.48
CA ASN A 109 11.15 -15.25 -26.05
C ASN A 109 11.15 -16.72 -25.65
N PRO A 110 12.32 -17.38 -25.61
CA PRO A 110 12.42 -18.80 -25.29
C PRO A 110 12.07 -19.10 -23.82
N ASN A 111 12.00 -18.09 -22.97
CA ASN A 111 11.81 -18.20 -21.52
C ASN A 111 10.33 -18.02 -21.08
N MET A 112 9.41 -17.87 -22.03
CA MET A 112 7.98 -17.79 -21.74
C MET A 112 7.36 -19.20 -21.77
N PHE A 113 7.28 -19.83 -20.61
CA PHE A 113 6.66 -21.15 -20.46
C PHE A 113 5.15 -21.06 -20.23
N PHE A 114 4.72 -19.98 -19.60
CA PHE A 114 3.32 -19.74 -19.21
C PHE A 114 2.82 -18.41 -19.76
N PRO A 115 2.22 -18.37 -20.97
CA PRO A 115 1.82 -17.12 -21.64
C PRO A 115 0.81 -16.27 -20.82
N ASN A 116 0.01 -16.91 -19.95
CA ASN A 116 -0.97 -16.23 -19.10
C ASN A 116 -0.41 -15.80 -17.74
N ARG A 117 0.91 -15.87 -17.57
CA ARG A 117 1.58 -15.46 -16.34
C ARG A 117 2.58 -14.37 -16.62
N TRP A 118 2.76 -13.50 -15.65
CA TRP A 118 3.74 -12.43 -15.74
C TRP A 118 5.15 -12.96 -15.99
N GLN A 119 5.92 -12.21 -16.76
CA GLN A 119 7.33 -12.50 -17.04
C GLN A 119 8.19 -11.29 -16.68
N PRO A 120 9.24 -11.45 -15.86
CA PRO A 120 10.15 -10.37 -15.53
C PRO A 120 10.93 -9.93 -16.77
N LEU A 121 11.17 -8.61 -16.89
CA LEU A 121 12.08 -8.06 -17.90
C LEU A 121 13.50 -8.03 -17.33
N GLN A 122 14.46 -8.61 -18.04
CA GLN A 122 15.85 -8.47 -17.67
C GLN A 122 16.39 -7.15 -18.23
N LEU A 123 16.74 -6.25 -17.32
CA LEU A 123 17.35 -4.96 -17.64
C LEU A 123 18.84 -4.99 -17.32
N THR A 124 19.62 -4.20 -18.03
CA THR A 124 21.05 -4.02 -17.71
C THR A 124 21.25 -3.09 -16.52
N GLU A 125 20.38 -2.11 -16.41
CA GLU A 125 20.33 -1.13 -15.33
C GLU A 125 18.88 -0.71 -15.12
N PHE A 126 18.45 -0.53 -13.88
CA PHE A 126 17.18 0.14 -13.62
C PHE A 126 17.22 0.93 -12.31
N ILE A 127 16.38 1.94 -12.26
CA ILE A 127 16.14 2.75 -11.08
C ILE A 127 14.80 2.31 -10.50
N ASP A 128 14.78 1.98 -9.22
CA ASP A 128 13.56 1.60 -8.52
C ASP A 128 12.57 2.77 -8.40
N GLN A 129 11.36 2.52 -7.90
CA GLN A 129 10.36 3.56 -7.71
C GLN A 129 10.74 4.61 -6.66
N GLY A 130 11.67 4.30 -5.78
CA GLY A 130 12.25 5.22 -4.81
C GLY A 130 13.33 6.15 -5.40
N GLY A 131 13.71 5.95 -6.68
CA GLY A 131 14.75 6.72 -7.35
C GLY A 131 16.16 6.20 -7.09
N ASN A 132 16.31 4.98 -6.55
CA ASN A 132 17.61 4.38 -6.26
C ASN A 132 18.04 3.44 -7.37
N PRO A 133 19.34 3.43 -7.75
CA PRO A 133 19.86 2.39 -8.63
C PRO A 133 19.68 1.02 -7.99
N SER A 134 19.07 0.08 -8.71
CA SER A 134 18.89 -1.28 -8.24
C SER A 134 20.06 -2.16 -8.67
N THR A 135 20.45 -3.08 -7.78
CA THR A 135 21.44 -4.12 -8.08
C THR A 135 20.81 -5.37 -8.66
N GLU A 136 19.48 -5.44 -8.68
CA GLU A 136 18.75 -6.54 -9.27
C GLU A 136 18.67 -6.40 -10.77
N ILE A 137 18.74 -7.53 -11.48
CA ILE A 137 18.70 -7.54 -12.94
C ILE A 137 17.27 -7.46 -13.51
N ALA A 138 16.27 -7.70 -12.69
CA ALA A 138 14.87 -7.64 -13.10
C ALA A 138 14.02 -7.00 -11.98
N PRO A 139 13.13 -6.07 -12.33
CA PRO A 139 12.19 -5.52 -11.35
C PRO A 139 11.23 -6.61 -10.87
N GLU A 140 10.88 -6.57 -9.61
CA GLU A 140 9.86 -7.45 -9.03
C GLU A 140 8.47 -7.15 -9.59
N PHE A 141 7.60 -8.15 -9.57
CA PHE A 141 6.17 -7.92 -9.84
C PHE A 141 5.56 -7.13 -8.70
N LEU A 142 5.01 -5.97 -9.04
CA LEU A 142 4.45 -5.07 -8.03
C LEU A 142 3.16 -5.64 -7.44
N SER A 143 3.15 -5.76 -6.12
CA SER A 143 1.95 -6.05 -5.32
C SER A 143 1.10 -7.25 -5.75
N PRO A 144 1.70 -8.40 -6.16
CA PRO A 144 0.92 -9.57 -6.59
C PRO A 144 0.08 -10.16 -5.46
N GLU A 145 0.42 -9.87 -4.21
CA GLU A 145 -0.24 -10.39 -3.01
C GLU A 145 -1.30 -9.45 -2.44
N TRP A 146 -1.51 -8.28 -3.05
CA TRP A 146 -2.43 -7.27 -2.53
C TRP A 146 -3.90 -7.70 -2.51
N GLY A 147 -4.26 -8.73 -3.24
CA GLY A 147 -5.57 -9.39 -3.09
C GLY A 147 -5.84 -9.96 -1.69
N ASN A 148 -4.79 -10.14 -0.88
CA ASN A 148 -4.89 -10.63 0.50
C ASN A 148 -4.98 -9.51 1.55
N VAL A 149 -4.80 -8.25 1.14
CA VAL A 149 -4.88 -7.11 2.06
C VAL A 149 -6.31 -6.95 2.56
N THR A 150 -6.46 -6.82 3.87
CA THR A 150 -7.76 -6.57 4.50
C THR A 150 -8.27 -5.19 4.11
N PRO A 151 -9.40 -5.06 3.43
CA PRO A 151 -9.95 -3.76 3.05
C PRO A 151 -10.36 -2.96 4.28
N PHE A 152 -10.16 -1.65 4.23
CA PHE A 152 -10.52 -0.77 5.33
C PHE A 152 -12.05 -0.59 5.51
N ALA A 153 -12.80 -0.56 4.39
CA ALA A 153 -14.22 -0.22 4.39
C ALA A 153 -15.13 -1.37 3.94
N LEU A 154 -14.58 -2.45 3.40
CA LEU A 154 -15.35 -3.61 2.94
C LEU A 154 -15.28 -4.74 3.96
N HIS A 155 -16.39 -5.44 4.15
CA HIS A 155 -16.48 -6.56 5.07
C HIS A 155 -16.28 -7.90 4.32
N PRO A 156 -15.89 -8.99 5.01
CA PRO A 156 -15.76 -10.31 4.39
C PRO A 156 -17.02 -10.80 3.67
N GLU A 157 -18.21 -10.42 4.14
CA GLU A 157 -19.50 -10.73 3.54
C GLU A 157 -19.77 -9.99 2.22
N ASP A 158 -19.04 -8.90 1.94
CA ASP A 158 -19.14 -8.19 0.65
C ASP A 158 -18.40 -8.95 -0.46
N MET A 159 -17.60 -9.96 -0.09
CA MET A 159 -16.82 -10.74 -1.04
C MET A 159 -17.68 -11.79 -1.73
N ALA A 160 -17.75 -11.74 -3.04
CA ALA A 160 -18.44 -12.74 -3.87
C ALA A 160 -17.44 -13.72 -4.50
N THR A 161 -17.93 -14.93 -4.79
CA THR A 161 -17.16 -15.97 -5.47
C THR A 161 -17.69 -16.15 -6.88
N TYR A 162 -16.81 -16.06 -7.85
CA TYR A 162 -17.12 -16.21 -9.28
C TYR A 162 -16.33 -17.36 -9.87
N GLU A 163 -16.95 -18.10 -10.79
CA GLU A 163 -16.27 -19.14 -11.58
C GLU A 163 -15.83 -18.54 -12.92
N ARG A 164 -14.54 -18.60 -13.21
CA ARG A 164 -13.96 -18.13 -14.46
C ARG A 164 -12.81 -19.01 -14.88
N LEU A 165 -12.71 -19.27 -16.19
CA LEU A 165 -11.59 -20.01 -16.79
C LEU A 165 -11.28 -21.34 -16.05
N GLY A 166 -12.30 -21.99 -15.49
CA GLY A 166 -12.16 -23.24 -14.75
C GLY A 166 -11.62 -23.08 -13.32
N GLY A 167 -11.59 -21.86 -12.79
CA GLY A 167 -11.18 -21.55 -11.40
C GLY A 167 -12.24 -20.77 -10.62
N LEU A 168 -12.15 -20.84 -9.30
CA LEU A 168 -12.98 -20.04 -8.38
C LEU A 168 -12.18 -18.83 -7.92
N TYR A 169 -12.75 -17.65 -8.10
CA TYR A 169 -12.15 -16.38 -7.70
C TYR A 169 -13.03 -15.67 -6.67
N LYS A 170 -12.44 -15.22 -5.58
CA LYS A 170 -13.09 -14.39 -4.57
C LYS A 170 -12.70 -12.94 -4.83
N VAL A 171 -13.67 -12.08 -5.07
CA VAL A 171 -13.47 -10.67 -5.36
C VAL A 171 -14.56 -9.83 -4.71
N TYR A 172 -14.24 -8.60 -4.34
CA TYR A 172 -15.21 -7.62 -3.86
C TYR A 172 -16.02 -7.02 -5.01
N HIS A 173 -15.45 -6.97 -6.18
CA HIS A 173 -16.12 -6.52 -7.41
C HIS A 173 -15.73 -7.41 -8.59
N ASP A 174 -16.72 -7.93 -9.29
CA ASP A 174 -16.46 -8.66 -10.53
C ASP A 174 -16.35 -7.67 -11.71
N PRO A 175 -15.17 -7.54 -12.33
CA PRO A 175 -14.98 -6.64 -13.48
C PRO A 175 -15.71 -7.08 -14.75
N GLY A 176 -16.40 -8.20 -14.73
CA GLY A 176 -17.05 -8.76 -15.91
C GLY A 176 -16.14 -9.68 -16.73
N VAL A 177 -16.66 -10.23 -17.81
CA VAL A 177 -15.89 -11.06 -18.74
C VAL A 177 -14.91 -10.15 -19.49
N PRO A 178 -13.61 -10.51 -19.61
CA PRO A 178 -12.69 -9.75 -20.45
C PRO A 178 -13.25 -9.61 -21.86
N ALA A 179 -13.19 -8.39 -22.41
CA ALA A 179 -13.60 -8.14 -23.77
C ALA A 179 -12.82 -9.05 -24.72
N GLN A 180 -13.53 -9.71 -25.62
CA GLN A 180 -12.87 -10.41 -26.73
C GLN A 180 -12.46 -9.37 -27.76
N ILE A 181 -11.17 -9.20 -27.93
CA ILE A 181 -10.65 -8.35 -29.01
C ILE A 181 -10.90 -9.11 -30.33
N ASP A 182 -11.84 -8.62 -31.11
CA ASP A 182 -11.97 -9.07 -32.51
C ASP A 182 -10.85 -8.39 -33.31
N PRO A 183 -9.86 -9.15 -33.82
CA PRO A 183 -8.73 -8.59 -34.54
C PRO A 183 -9.14 -7.98 -35.88
N SER A 184 -10.38 -8.16 -36.34
CA SER A 184 -10.92 -7.55 -37.56
C SER A 184 -11.51 -6.15 -37.32
N VAL A 185 -11.69 -5.74 -36.06
CA VAL A 185 -12.24 -4.43 -35.69
C VAL A 185 -11.12 -3.53 -35.21
N GLU A 186 -10.92 -2.39 -35.87
CA GLU A 186 -10.06 -1.34 -35.31
C GLU A 186 -10.65 -0.90 -33.96
N THR A 187 -9.89 -1.17 -32.90
CA THR A 187 -10.24 -0.74 -31.54
C THR A 187 -10.06 0.78 -31.44
N THR A 188 -11.15 1.50 -31.47
CA THR A 188 -11.17 2.91 -31.01
C THR A 188 -11.39 2.95 -29.50
N GLU A 189 -11.05 4.04 -28.83
CA GLU A 189 -11.33 4.22 -27.39
C GLU A 189 -12.81 3.98 -27.03
N GLU A 190 -13.72 4.18 -27.96
CA GLU A 190 -15.17 3.98 -27.79
C GLU A 190 -15.58 2.51 -27.87
N THR A 191 -14.82 1.67 -28.55
CA THR A 191 -15.07 0.23 -28.70
C THR A 191 -14.24 -0.64 -27.75
N SER A 192 -13.33 -0.03 -26.99
CA SER A 192 -12.56 -0.70 -25.95
C SER A 192 -13.43 -0.86 -24.71
N ASP A 193 -13.82 -2.11 -24.41
CA ASP A 193 -14.48 -2.43 -23.14
C ASP A 193 -13.51 -2.36 -21.93
N TYR A 194 -12.24 -2.05 -22.17
CA TYR A 194 -11.25 -1.74 -21.14
C TYR A 194 -11.47 -0.32 -20.62
N LYS A 195 -12.48 -0.15 -19.80
CA LYS A 195 -12.56 1.01 -18.91
C LYS A 195 -11.84 0.64 -17.61
N TRP A 196 -10.67 1.17 -17.47
CA TRP A 196 -9.90 1.17 -16.20
C TRP A 196 -10.52 2.14 -15.21
#